data_8766b55739daf9009baeca96324d3895
#
_entry.id   8766b55739daf9009baeca96324d3895
#
_cell.length_a   1.000
_cell.length_b   1.000
_cell.length_c   1.000
_cell.angle_alpha   90.00
_cell.angle_beta   90.00
_cell.angle_gamma   90.00
#
_symmetry.space_group_name_H-M   'P 1'
#
loop_
_entity.id
_entity.type
_entity.pdbx_description
1 polymer ?
#
loop_
_entity_poly.entity_id
_entity_poly.type
_entity_poly.pdbx_seq_one_letter_code
_entity_poly.pdbx_strand_id
1 'polypeptide(L)'
;MPLYSQDASVDFVQYRYKIAFLPNQDQPYTGNFNYVSKKGDREVGPFLNGQREGLWRYSKVDPDNKERSEIHFKAGLKEGPATQWAKNGNKLLEEHYLKGKKTGNLTQWYTDLKEVKEGAPPSAPQKKVVENYIKGKQEGLREEWFVSGQKKSEESFKKNKLEGISVFWYENEHGQKQSESNYLKGKRQGRYRDWYTNGQLKTDELYQKGKRSGLSTLRYENVKDQIKTETNYLRGLKSGLFTEWFPSGKKQSETTLKKNKKQGQYNQWYSNGKLQREEYYKNNRVTGPTRKEWDKKGRLIVEEALNSKGVVTEGTRTSWHRGQQKKRVAEYIQIKKRSLKEVPHGLTMEWGKRGKVLLEEHYSKGKKEGVFIKYSAKGKLLSKYQYSADKKHGPFIENTKKGRPSKQGTFKHNIKEGLFVHWYSNGKKESEAFFTNGKLEGQLTTWYKNGLKKSVRVYKMGKESPSLGFAFWDKSGQIIKIEQYKDGRKHGLWLSSYAMGQKKLERYFNHGFLNGPWILWDQKGHIQVLRFLENGVELERDLHAFVAPPPRAEEVYF
;
A
#
# COMPACT_ATOMS: atom_id res chain seq x y z
N MET A 1 -50.15 70.64 50.13
CA MET A 1 -49.11 69.81 49.57
C MET A 1 -48.29 69.21 50.71
N PRO A 2 -48.30 67.94 50.98
CA PRO A 2 -47.39 67.35 51.97
C PRO A 2 -46.01 67.24 51.37
N LEU A 3 -45.06 67.99 51.96
CA LEU A 3 -43.64 67.82 51.78
C LEU A 3 -43.26 66.44 52.35
N TYR A 4 -43.18 65.43 51.55
CA TYR A 4 -42.51 64.17 51.93
C TYR A 4 -41.05 64.47 52.08
N SER A 5 -40.46 64.20 53.27
CA SER A 5 -39.02 64.29 53.54
C SER A 5 -38.27 63.35 52.59
N GLN A 6 -37.28 63.90 51.91
CA GLN A 6 -36.44 63.17 50.90
C GLN A 6 -35.56 62.05 51.48
N ASP A 7 -35.68 61.72 52.78
CA ASP A 7 -34.68 60.84 53.45
C ASP A 7 -35.20 59.46 53.92
N ALA A 8 -36.47 59.10 53.70
CA ALA A 8 -36.93 57.75 54.05
C ALA A 8 -36.78 56.79 52.87
N SER A 9 -35.88 55.83 52.98
CA SER A 9 -35.76 54.71 51.99
C SER A 9 -36.78 53.62 52.34
N VAL A 10 -37.39 53.01 51.28
CA VAL A 10 -38.26 51.84 51.40
C VAL A 10 -37.53 50.60 50.98
N ASP A 11 -37.81 49.45 51.57
CA ASP A 11 -37.19 48.17 51.33
C ASP A 11 -38.05 47.17 50.52
N PHE A 12 -39.28 47.60 50.18
CA PHE A 12 -40.21 46.79 49.42
C PHE A 12 -41.06 47.62 48.45
N VAL A 13 -41.17 47.14 47.19
CA VAL A 13 -42.07 47.68 46.17
C VAL A 13 -42.75 46.53 45.40
N GLN A 14 -44.01 46.80 44.98
CA GLN A 14 -44.73 45.91 44.06
C GLN A 14 -44.60 46.44 42.63
N TYR A 15 -44.33 45.54 41.68
CA TYR A 15 -44.28 45.89 40.27
C TYR A 15 -45.61 45.60 39.57
N ARG A 16 -46.22 46.60 38.97
CA ARG A 16 -47.35 46.48 38.05
C ARG A 16 -46.92 47.05 36.70
N TYR A 17 -46.88 46.18 35.65
CA TYR A 17 -46.42 46.58 34.31
C TYR A 17 -45.01 47.24 34.28
N LYS A 18 -44.06 46.72 35.07
CA LYS A 18 -42.66 47.24 35.23
C LYS A 18 -42.60 48.62 35.96
N ILE A 19 -43.70 49.12 36.52
CA ILE A 19 -43.76 50.31 37.35
C ILE A 19 -43.77 49.87 38.80
N ALA A 20 -42.98 50.50 39.66
CA ALA A 20 -42.92 50.22 41.09
C ALA A 20 -43.96 51.03 41.84
N PHE A 21 -44.67 50.39 42.78
CA PHE A 21 -45.65 50.96 43.67
C PHE A 21 -45.33 50.55 45.11
N LEU A 22 -45.69 51.37 46.08
CA LEU A 22 -45.77 50.91 47.47
C LEU A 22 -46.98 49.96 47.62
N PRO A 23 -46.95 49.03 48.60
CA PRO A 23 -48.07 48.16 48.88
C PRO A 23 -49.35 49.00 49.12
N ASN A 24 -50.43 48.52 48.51
CA ASN A 24 -51.75 49.14 48.62
C ASN A 24 -51.85 50.61 48.15
N GLN A 25 -50.92 51.09 47.33
CA GLN A 25 -50.99 52.41 46.70
C GLN A 25 -51.24 52.34 45.21
N ASP A 26 -52.02 53.26 44.66
CA ASP A 26 -52.30 53.32 43.22
C ASP A 26 -51.42 54.35 42.49
N GLN A 27 -50.65 55.14 43.23
CA GLN A 27 -49.68 56.07 42.65
C GLN A 27 -48.32 55.41 42.51
N PRO A 28 -47.65 55.58 41.37
CA PRO A 28 -46.28 55.08 41.17
C PRO A 28 -45.31 55.65 42.20
N TYR A 29 -44.46 54.83 42.74
CA TYR A 29 -43.49 55.19 43.78
C TYR A 29 -42.46 56.22 43.30
N THR A 30 -42.23 57.25 44.04
CA THR A 30 -41.13 58.20 43.89
C THR A 30 -40.37 58.28 45.22
N GLY A 31 -39.10 57.99 45.26
CA GLY A 31 -38.29 57.99 46.48
C GLY A 31 -37.14 57.06 46.47
N ASN A 32 -36.35 56.95 47.54
CA ASN A 32 -35.22 56.09 47.69
C ASN A 32 -35.64 54.68 48.05
N PHE A 33 -34.99 53.71 47.40
CA PHE A 33 -35.15 52.27 47.63
C PHE A 33 -33.89 51.70 48.21
N ASN A 34 -34.00 50.87 49.25
CA ASN A 34 -32.88 50.15 49.85
C ASN A 34 -33.33 48.76 50.31
N TYR A 35 -33.08 47.80 49.52
CA TYR A 35 -33.50 46.40 49.73
C TYR A 35 -32.34 45.48 50.00
N VAL A 36 -32.51 44.57 50.95
CA VAL A 36 -31.54 43.47 51.20
C VAL A 36 -32.30 42.16 51.11
N SER A 37 -31.85 41.30 50.21
CA SER A 37 -32.39 39.95 50.03
C SER A 37 -31.99 39.03 51.20
N LYS A 38 -32.73 37.93 51.38
CA LYS A 38 -32.35 36.85 52.34
C LYS A 38 -30.96 36.24 52.06
N LYS A 39 -30.41 36.42 50.86
CA LYS A 39 -29.07 35.95 50.46
C LYS A 39 -27.99 37.03 50.64
N GLY A 40 -28.30 38.14 51.22
CA GLY A 40 -27.37 39.25 51.45
C GLY A 40 -27.08 40.09 50.20
N ASP A 41 -27.93 40.04 49.14
CA ASP A 41 -27.81 40.93 48.01
C ASP A 41 -28.50 42.25 48.34
N ARG A 42 -27.83 43.39 48.18
CA ARG A 42 -28.33 44.74 48.46
C ARG A 42 -28.49 45.49 47.16
N GLU A 43 -29.69 46.10 47.00
CA GLU A 43 -30.02 47.03 45.91
C GLU A 43 -30.39 48.39 46.50
N VAL A 44 -29.73 49.44 46.01
CA VAL A 44 -29.99 50.80 46.46
C VAL A 44 -30.13 51.76 45.30
N GLY A 45 -31.16 52.57 45.23
CA GLY A 45 -31.29 53.55 44.20
C GLY A 45 -32.65 54.27 44.23
N PRO A 46 -32.77 55.40 43.53
CA PRO A 46 -34.03 56.17 43.50
C PRO A 46 -34.99 55.62 42.44
N PHE A 47 -36.28 55.74 42.74
CA PHE A 47 -37.39 55.66 41.79
C PHE A 47 -37.95 57.04 41.54
N LEU A 48 -38.35 57.32 40.31
CA LEU A 48 -39.16 58.48 39.91
C LEU A 48 -40.38 57.98 39.13
N ASN A 49 -41.58 58.25 39.60
CA ASN A 49 -42.85 57.77 39.00
C ASN A 49 -42.83 56.25 38.74
N GLY A 50 -42.33 55.45 39.73
CA GLY A 50 -42.26 54.02 39.69
C GLY A 50 -41.14 53.42 38.74
N GLN A 51 -40.35 54.28 38.14
CA GLN A 51 -39.25 53.89 37.27
C GLN A 51 -37.88 54.15 37.93
N ARG A 52 -36.91 53.26 37.73
CA ARG A 52 -35.52 53.47 38.19
C ARG A 52 -35.00 54.78 37.57
N GLU A 53 -34.40 55.62 38.41
CA GLU A 53 -33.83 56.91 38.00
C GLU A 53 -32.48 57.13 38.68
N GLY A 54 -31.53 57.79 38.04
CA GLY A 54 -30.20 58.06 38.60
C GLY A 54 -29.35 56.85 38.88
N LEU A 55 -28.51 56.93 39.89
CA LEU A 55 -27.53 55.90 40.20
C LEU A 55 -28.11 54.77 41.05
N TRP A 56 -28.04 53.55 40.55
CA TRP A 56 -28.41 52.34 41.26
C TRP A 56 -27.14 51.54 41.61
N ARG A 57 -27.05 51.12 42.90
CA ARG A 57 -25.95 50.33 43.44
C ARG A 57 -26.45 48.94 43.82
N TYR A 58 -25.70 47.92 43.40
CA TYR A 58 -25.90 46.52 43.75
C TYR A 58 -24.65 46.05 44.45
N SER A 59 -24.77 45.42 45.63
CA SER A 59 -23.60 44.93 46.39
C SER A 59 -23.96 43.71 47.23
N LYS A 60 -22.99 43.07 47.81
CA LYS A 60 -23.15 42.08 48.89
C LYS A 60 -23.10 42.82 50.23
N VAL A 61 -23.81 42.33 51.22
CA VAL A 61 -23.81 42.90 52.62
C VAL A 61 -22.55 42.42 53.36
N ASP A 62 -21.91 41.33 52.88
CA ASP A 62 -20.67 40.77 53.43
C ASP A 62 -19.49 41.76 53.30
N PRO A 63 -18.87 42.24 54.41
CA PRO A 63 -17.81 43.25 54.38
C PRO A 63 -16.54 42.78 53.66
N ASP A 64 -16.28 41.47 53.62
CA ASP A 64 -15.15 40.89 52.94
C ASP A 64 -15.39 40.71 51.43
N ASN A 65 -16.64 40.84 51.00
CA ASN A 65 -17.05 40.74 49.62
C ASN A 65 -17.26 42.14 48.99
N LYS A 66 -16.24 42.65 48.32
CA LYS A 66 -16.24 43.94 47.63
C LYS A 66 -16.96 43.92 46.27
N GLU A 67 -17.63 42.81 45.94
CA GLU A 67 -18.41 42.68 44.71
C GLU A 67 -19.55 43.69 44.71
N ARG A 68 -19.56 44.57 43.69
CA ARG A 68 -20.61 45.58 43.52
C ARG A 68 -20.76 45.94 42.05
N SER A 69 -21.94 46.50 41.73
CA SER A 69 -22.16 47.17 40.46
C SER A 69 -22.90 48.50 40.65
N GLU A 70 -22.53 49.42 39.81
CA GLU A 70 -23.17 50.77 39.77
C GLU A 70 -23.71 50.97 38.36
N ILE A 71 -24.97 51.30 38.25
CA ILE A 71 -25.67 51.44 36.97
C ILE A 71 -26.54 52.70 37.02
N HIS A 72 -26.37 53.55 36.02
CA HIS A 72 -27.25 54.74 35.90
C HIS A 72 -28.51 54.40 35.09
N PHE A 73 -29.61 54.89 35.54
CA PHE A 73 -30.94 54.76 34.91
C PHE A 73 -31.56 56.10 34.63
N LYS A 74 -32.38 56.18 33.56
CA LYS A 74 -33.27 57.29 33.24
C LYS A 74 -34.58 56.72 32.72
N ALA A 75 -35.67 57.07 33.37
CA ALA A 75 -37.03 56.59 33.06
C ALA A 75 -37.06 55.04 32.91
N GLY A 76 -36.45 54.28 33.86
CA GLY A 76 -36.40 52.84 33.92
C GLY A 76 -35.40 52.17 32.92
N LEU A 77 -34.76 52.91 32.03
CA LEU A 77 -33.81 52.45 31.08
C LEU A 77 -32.39 52.76 31.55
N LYS A 78 -31.43 51.82 31.30
CA LYS A 78 -30.01 52.13 31.54
C LYS A 78 -29.58 53.31 30.69
N GLU A 79 -28.94 54.30 31.34
CA GLU A 79 -28.55 55.58 30.73
C GLU A 79 -27.24 56.06 31.38
N GLY A 80 -26.17 56.23 30.63
CA GLY A 80 -24.86 56.60 31.17
C GLY A 80 -23.96 55.38 31.52
N PRO A 81 -22.98 55.56 32.43
CA PRO A 81 -22.05 54.54 32.81
C PRO A 81 -22.66 53.40 33.63
N ALA A 82 -22.15 52.19 33.43
CA ALA A 82 -22.40 51.03 34.28
C ALA A 82 -21.05 50.37 34.58
N THR A 83 -20.72 50.21 35.87
CA THR A 83 -19.44 49.66 36.31
C THR A 83 -19.68 48.46 37.23
N GLN A 84 -18.90 47.43 37.07
CA GLN A 84 -18.89 46.26 37.95
C GLN A 84 -17.51 46.08 38.55
N TRP A 85 -17.45 45.66 39.79
CA TRP A 85 -16.22 45.33 40.52
C TRP A 85 -16.29 43.89 41.00
N ALA A 86 -15.19 43.22 40.95
CA ALA A 86 -15.00 41.86 41.43
C ALA A 86 -14.95 41.81 42.97
N LYS A 87 -14.99 40.61 43.54
CA LYS A 87 -14.95 40.32 44.97
C LYS A 87 -13.74 40.94 45.70
N ASN A 88 -12.61 41.05 45.01
CA ASN A 88 -11.38 41.68 45.52
C ASN A 88 -11.41 43.23 45.41
N GLY A 89 -12.47 43.83 44.90
CA GLY A 89 -12.64 45.27 44.74
C GLY A 89 -12.07 45.87 43.46
N ASN A 90 -11.42 45.06 42.61
CA ASN A 90 -10.93 45.54 41.33
C ASN A 90 -12.07 45.70 40.32
N LYS A 91 -11.92 46.68 39.40
CA LYS A 91 -12.87 46.80 38.28
C LYS A 91 -12.88 45.54 37.46
N LEU A 92 -14.08 45.01 37.16
CA LEU A 92 -14.32 43.85 36.29
C LEU A 92 -14.82 44.30 34.92
N LEU A 93 -15.75 45.28 34.89
CA LEU A 93 -16.40 45.72 33.67
C LEU A 93 -16.76 47.19 33.78
N GLU A 94 -16.59 47.95 32.73
CA GLU A 94 -17.11 49.32 32.55
C GLU A 94 -17.73 49.41 31.16
N GLU A 95 -18.97 49.87 31.12
CA GLU A 95 -19.75 50.00 29.89
C GLU A 95 -20.68 51.23 29.97
N HIS A 96 -21.14 51.69 28.82
CA HIS A 96 -22.02 52.85 28.73
C HIS A 96 -23.33 52.51 28.01
N TYR A 97 -24.38 53.16 28.41
CA TYR A 97 -25.69 52.95 27.84
C TYR A 97 -26.35 54.28 27.41
N LEU A 98 -27.17 54.24 26.35
CA LEU A 98 -28.03 55.31 25.88
C LEU A 98 -29.42 54.71 25.56
N LYS A 99 -30.43 55.11 26.25
CA LYS A 99 -31.81 54.59 26.10
C LYS A 99 -31.87 53.07 26.16
N GLY A 100 -31.23 52.48 27.17
CA GLY A 100 -31.16 51.03 27.40
C GLY A 100 -30.26 50.24 26.45
N LYS A 101 -29.58 50.87 25.49
CA LYS A 101 -28.69 50.22 24.52
C LYS A 101 -27.24 50.56 24.79
N LYS A 102 -26.34 49.57 24.74
CA LYS A 102 -24.90 49.82 24.86
C LYS A 102 -24.45 50.86 23.84
N THR A 103 -23.59 51.79 24.27
CA THR A 103 -22.99 52.83 23.44
C THR A 103 -21.62 53.19 23.99
N GLY A 104 -20.70 53.63 23.11
CA GLY A 104 -19.32 53.94 23.52
C GLY A 104 -18.49 52.70 23.87
N ASN A 105 -17.41 52.92 24.59
CA ASN A 105 -16.46 51.88 24.94
C ASN A 105 -16.99 50.97 26.05
N LEU A 106 -16.76 49.67 25.89
CA LEU A 106 -16.83 48.67 26.94
C LEU A 106 -15.41 48.21 27.23
N THR A 107 -15.03 48.19 28.52
CA THR A 107 -13.73 47.68 28.96
C THR A 107 -13.94 46.59 30.01
N GLN A 108 -13.31 45.46 29.82
CA GLN A 108 -13.21 44.38 30.81
C GLN A 108 -11.77 44.25 31.29
N TRP A 109 -11.62 43.85 32.55
CA TRP A 109 -10.32 43.61 33.18
C TRP A 109 -10.24 42.21 33.74
N TYR A 110 -9.04 41.72 33.92
CA TYR A 110 -8.74 40.53 34.71
C TYR A 110 -8.84 40.85 36.19
N THR A 111 -9.46 39.98 36.96
CA THR A 111 -9.74 40.20 38.41
C THR A 111 -8.95 39.30 39.32
N ASP A 112 -8.53 38.13 38.86
CA ASP A 112 -7.73 37.16 39.62
C ASP A 112 -6.26 37.21 39.18
N LEU A 113 -5.45 37.89 39.97
CA LEU A 113 -4.01 38.00 39.73
C LEU A 113 -3.21 36.76 40.19
N LYS A 114 -3.90 35.70 40.67
CA LYS A 114 -3.20 34.42 41.02
C LYS A 114 -2.52 33.72 39.84
N GLU A 115 -2.88 34.10 38.61
CA GLU A 115 -2.24 33.61 37.39
C GLU A 115 -1.11 34.51 36.87
N VAL A 116 -0.81 35.63 37.52
CA VAL A 116 0.35 36.47 37.18
C VAL A 116 1.59 35.85 37.81
N LYS A 117 2.55 35.40 36.98
CA LYS A 117 3.87 34.90 37.41
C LYS A 117 4.47 35.85 38.44
N GLU A 118 5.02 35.31 39.54
CA GLU A 118 5.81 36.02 40.54
C GLU A 118 6.88 36.92 39.84
N GLY A 119 6.80 38.22 40.14
CA GLY A 119 7.77 39.20 39.62
C GLY A 119 7.22 40.40 38.83
N ALA A 120 5.90 40.46 38.55
CA ALA A 120 5.30 41.64 37.97
C ALA A 120 4.94 42.65 39.07
N PRO A 121 5.26 43.96 38.93
CA PRO A 121 4.90 44.99 39.93
C PRO A 121 3.36 45.03 40.07
N PRO A 122 2.81 45.44 41.24
CA PRO A 122 1.40 45.67 41.43
C PRO A 122 0.94 46.85 40.56
N SER A 123 0.66 46.58 39.31
CA SER A 123 0.28 47.54 38.31
C SER A 123 -1.24 47.59 38.14
N ALA A 124 -1.72 48.71 37.63
CA ALA A 124 -3.10 48.96 37.26
C ALA A 124 -3.83 47.70 36.72
N PRO A 125 -5.15 47.53 36.98
CA PRO A 125 -5.89 46.36 36.57
C PRO A 125 -5.66 46.08 35.07
N GLN A 126 -5.14 44.90 34.77
CA GLN A 126 -4.81 44.48 33.41
C GLN A 126 -6.07 44.37 32.55
N LYS A 127 -6.14 45.15 31.47
CA LYS A 127 -7.23 45.05 30.50
C LYS A 127 -7.31 43.66 29.90
N LYS A 128 -8.53 43.15 29.77
CA LYS A 128 -8.84 41.87 29.12
C LYS A 128 -9.42 42.10 27.72
N VAL A 129 -10.44 42.99 27.63
CA VAL A 129 -11.11 43.33 26.38
C VAL A 129 -11.44 44.83 26.39
N VAL A 130 -11.25 45.47 25.25
CA VAL A 130 -11.82 46.78 24.93
C VAL A 130 -12.55 46.67 23.61
N GLU A 131 -13.80 47.10 23.62
CA GLU A 131 -14.65 47.08 22.43
C GLU A 131 -15.62 48.28 22.43
N ASN A 132 -16.12 48.66 21.28
CA ASN A 132 -16.99 49.82 21.13
C ASN A 132 -18.37 49.43 20.59
N TYR A 133 -19.39 50.17 21.07
CA TYR A 133 -20.77 49.96 20.69
C TYR A 133 -21.46 51.24 20.19
N ILE A 134 -22.31 51.11 19.17
CA ILE A 134 -23.22 52.17 18.70
C ILE A 134 -24.63 51.58 18.62
N LYS A 135 -25.55 52.19 19.40
CA LYS A 135 -26.98 51.76 19.47
C LYS A 135 -27.14 50.24 19.72
N GLY A 136 -26.33 49.68 20.64
CA GLY A 136 -26.37 48.28 21.05
C GLY A 136 -25.72 47.31 20.07
N LYS A 137 -25.04 47.80 19.03
CA LYS A 137 -24.30 46.98 18.08
C LYS A 137 -22.80 47.25 18.19
N GLN A 138 -22.00 46.20 18.22
CA GLN A 138 -20.55 46.31 18.21
C GLN A 138 -20.11 47.04 16.94
N GLU A 139 -19.25 48.03 17.07
CA GLU A 139 -18.81 48.91 16.00
C GLU A 139 -17.35 49.36 16.26
N GLY A 140 -16.51 49.32 15.25
CA GLY A 140 -15.11 49.73 15.37
C GLY A 140 -14.18 48.62 15.86
N LEU A 141 -13.10 49.03 16.51
CA LEU A 141 -12.03 48.14 16.96
C LEU A 141 -12.42 47.41 18.25
N ARG A 142 -12.13 46.11 18.29
CA ARG A 142 -12.14 45.27 19.49
C ARG A 142 -10.72 44.77 19.71
N GLU A 143 -10.18 44.99 20.88
CA GLU A 143 -8.87 44.53 21.30
C GLU A 143 -9.00 43.59 22.49
N GLU A 144 -8.21 42.54 22.51
CA GLU A 144 -8.13 41.57 23.59
C GLU A 144 -6.66 41.34 23.97
N TRP A 145 -6.40 41.17 25.26
CA TRP A 145 -5.08 40.94 25.83
C TRP A 145 -5.07 39.63 26.63
N PHE A 146 -3.91 39.02 26.74
CA PHE A 146 -3.61 37.97 27.68
C PHE A 146 -3.44 38.53 29.10
N VAL A 147 -3.43 37.64 30.11
CA VAL A 147 -3.18 38.02 31.51
C VAL A 147 -1.77 38.65 31.66
N SER A 148 -0.80 38.21 30.85
CA SER A 148 0.55 38.79 30.78
C SER A 148 0.59 40.26 30.31
N GLY A 149 -0.50 40.79 29.80
CA GLY A 149 -0.57 42.12 29.18
C GLY A 149 -0.20 42.15 27.70
N GLN A 150 0.22 41.06 27.14
CA GLN A 150 0.47 40.96 25.69
C GLN A 150 -0.84 41.00 24.91
N LYS A 151 -0.82 41.65 23.72
CA LYS A 151 -1.99 41.69 22.83
C LYS A 151 -2.30 40.26 22.33
N LYS A 152 -3.59 39.88 22.47
CA LYS A 152 -4.11 38.57 22.06
C LYS A 152 -4.80 38.63 20.71
N SER A 153 -5.68 39.65 20.54
CA SER A 153 -6.36 39.86 19.26
C SER A 153 -6.70 41.33 19.03
N GLU A 154 -6.82 41.63 17.74
CA GLU A 154 -7.32 42.90 17.24
C GLU A 154 -8.27 42.61 16.09
N GLU A 155 -9.53 43.06 16.24
CA GLU A 155 -10.61 42.75 15.31
C GLU A 155 -11.46 43.99 15.06
N SER A 156 -11.86 44.21 13.82
CA SER A 156 -12.74 45.34 13.47
C SER A 156 -14.17 44.85 13.22
N PHE A 157 -15.14 45.60 13.75
CA PHE A 157 -16.56 45.25 13.64
C PHE A 157 -17.37 46.37 13.01
N LYS A 158 -18.40 45.98 12.26
CA LYS A 158 -19.43 46.86 11.75
C LYS A 158 -20.80 46.22 11.94
N LYS A 159 -21.64 46.81 12.78
CA LYS A 159 -22.99 46.29 13.12
C LYS A 159 -22.96 44.82 13.55
N ASN A 160 -22.12 44.45 14.52
CA ASN A 160 -21.89 43.10 15.05
C ASN A 160 -21.28 42.10 14.04
N LYS A 161 -20.75 42.55 12.94
CA LYS A 161 -20.10 41.69 11.97
C LYS A 161 -18.64 42.10 11.81
N LEU A 162 -17.75 41.12 11.72
CA LEU A 162 -16.35 41.38 11.37
C LEU A 162 -16.26 42.14 10.04
N GLU A 163 -15.49 43.21 10.02
CA GLU A 163 -15.29 44.10 8.87
C GLU A 163 -13.86 44.64 8.91
N GLY A 164 -13.06 44.36 7.90
CA GLY A 164 -11.66 44.77 7.88
C GLY A 164 -10.71 43.70 8.42
N ILE A 165 -9.56 44.12 8.94
CA ILE A 165 -8.49 43.24 9.37
C ILE A 165 -8.80 42.66 10.76
N SER A 166 -8.49 41.38 10.94
CA SER A 166 -8.52 40.66 12.22
C SER A 166 -7.17 39.99 12.39
N VAL A 167 -6.47 40.26 13.49
CA VAL A 167 -5.13 39.74 13.83
C VAL A 167 -5.19 39.08 15.19
N PHE A 168 -4.53 37.90 15.27
CA PHE A 168 -4.31 37.19 16.54
C PHE A 168 -2.80 37.01 16.75
N TRP A 169 -2.39 37.00 18.01
CA TRP A 169 -1.00 36.80 18.43
C TRP A 169 -0.87 35.61 19.37
N TYR A 170 0.31 35.02 19.39
CA TYR A 170 0.69 34.05 20.41
C TYR A 170 1.07 34.74 21.72
N GLU A 171 0.83 34.08 22.83
CA GLU A 171 1.39 34.47 24.12
C GLU A 171 2.81 33.85 24.22
N ASN A 172 3.81 34.60 23.81
CA ASN A 172 5.20 34.20 23.87
C ASN A 172 6.12 35.41 24.00
N GLU A 173 7.41 35.18 24.27
CA GLU A 173 8.40 36.24 24.53
C GLU A 173 8.47 37.31 23.43
N HIS A 174 8.18 36.95 22.20
CA HIS A 174 8.32 37.81 21.04
C HIS A 174 7.00 38.42 20.54
N GLY A 175 5.85 38.08 21.11
CA GLY A 175 4.53 38.62 20.71
C GLY A 175 4.26 38.39 19.21
N GLN A 176 4.60 37.20 18.70
CA GLN A 176 4.49 36.92 17.27
C GLN A 176 3.05 36.77 16.82
N LYS A 177 2.75 37.22 15.59
CA LYS A 177 1.45 36.99 14.99
C LYS A 177 1.16 35.48 14.89
N GLN A 178 -0.05 35.10 15.26
CA GLN A 178 -0.62 33.77 15.07
C GLN A 178 -1.37 33.70 13.74
N SER A 179 -2.24 34.67 13.49
CA SER A 179 -2.98 34.74 12.22
C SER A 179 -3.43 36.17 11.88
N GLU A 180 -3.60 36.37 10.58
CA GLU A 180 -4.14 37.64 10.03
C GLU A 180 -5.15 37.32 8.94
N SER A 181 -6.29 37.95 8.97
CA SER A 181 -7.36 37.71 8.02
C SER A 181 -8.13 39.01 7.73
N ASN A 182 -8.60 39.16 6.52
CA ASN A 182 -9.51 40.28 6.20
C ASN A 182 -10.94 39.79 6.07
N TYR A 183 -11.88 40.60 6.54
CA TYR A 183 -13.32 40.30 6.55
C TYR A 183 -14.14 41.36 5.86
N LEU A 184 -15.20 40.94 5.19
CA LEU A 184 -16.24 41.80 4.62
C LEU A 184 -17.63 41.23 5.02
N LYS A 185 -18.40 42.00 5.76
CA LYS A 185 -19.75 41.61 6.25
C LYS A 185 -19.74 40.25 6.98
N GLY A 186 -18.73 39.99 7.82
CA GLY A 186 -18.56 38.77 8.61
C GLY A 186 -18.04 37.56 7.84
N LYS A 187 -17.63 37.72 6.58
CA LYS A 187 -17.05 36.65 5.77
C LYS A 187 -15.60 36.97 5.41
N ARG A 188 -14.70 36.00 5.51
CA ARG A 188 -13.30 36.18 5.06
C ARG A 188 -13.28 36.64 3.60
N GLN A 189 -12.50 37.68 3.34
CA GLN A 189 -12.33 38.29 2.02
C GLN A 189 -10.88 38.74 1.85
N GLY A 190 -10.24 38.33 0.76
CA GLY A 190 -8.84 38.65 0.53
C GLY A 190 -7.88 37.64 1.20
N ARG A 191 -6.73 38.12 1.63
CA ARG A 191 -5.62 37.28 2.10
C ARG A 191 -5.83 36.83 3.53
N TYR A 192 -5.53 35.55 3.82
CA TYR A 192 -5.41 34.95 5.13
C TYR A 192 -3.98 34.42 5.28
N ARG A 193 -3.35 34.69 6.40
CA ARG A 193 -2.02 34.17 6.78
C ARG A 193 -2.08 33.64 8.20
N ASP A 194 -1.41 32.54 8.47
CA ASP A 194 -1.07 32.10 9.82
C ASP A 194 0.41 31.77 9.90
N TRP A 195 0.95 31.85 11.11
CA TRP A 195 2.36 31.65 11.40
C TRP A 195 2.52 30.56 12.45
N TYR A 196 3.65 29.94 12.47
CA TYR A 196 4.09 29.07 13.56
C TYR A 196 4.52 29.90 14.78
N THR A 197 4.67 29.23 15.95
CA THR A 197 5.14 29.88 17.19
C THR A 197 6.55 30.42 17.09
N ASN A 198 7.36 29.94 16.16
CA ASN A 198 8.70 30.47 15.87
C ASN A 198 8.68 31.69 14.92
N GLY A 199 7.51 32.21 14.57
CA GLY A 199 7.33 33.39 13.71
C GLY A 199 7.43 33.13 12.21
N GLN A 200 7.72 31.91 11.77
CA GLN A 200 7.73 31.58 10.35
C GLN A 200 6.31 31.48 9.78
N LEU A 201 6.13 31.98 8.55
CA LEU A 201 4.86 31.89 7.84
C LEU A 201 4.52 30.42 7.60
N LYS A 202 3.35 29.99 8.10
CA LYS A 202 2.83 28.63 7.97
C LYS A 202 1.95 28.50 6.73
N THR A 203 0.94 29.37 6.62
CA THR A 203 -0.05 29.31 5.55
C THR A 203 -0.25 30.68 4.91
N ASP A 204 -0.44 30.71 3.59
CA ASP A 204 -0.84 31.90 2.84
C ASP A 204 -1.96 31.50 1.88
N GLU A 205 -3.13 32.07 2.07
CA GLU A 205 -4.36 31.69 1.37
C GLU A 205 -5.16 32.91 0.92
N LEU A 206 -5.93 32.74 -0.12
CA LEU A 206 -6.90 33.74 -0.57
C LEU A 206 -8.33 33.26 -0.32
N TYR A 207 -9.18 34.20 0.11
CA TYR A 207 -10.59 33.97 0.35
C TYR A 207 -11.46 34.92 -0.46
N GLN A 208 -12.58 34.41 -0.97
CA GLN A 208 -13.61 35.20 -1.60
C GLN A 208 -14.98 34.78 -1.05
N LYS A 209 -15.72 35.75 -0.48
CA LYS A 209 -17.04 35.50 0.12
C LYS A 209 -17.04 34.36 1.14
N GLY A 210 -15.97 34.22 1.95
CA GLY A 210 -15.80 33.19 2.97
C GLY A 210 -15.32 31.82 2.49
N LYS A 211 -15.00 31.68 1.20
CA LYS A 211 -14.51 30.42 0.61
C LYS A 211 -13.08 30.61 0.09
N ARG A 212 -12.22 29.62 0.26
CA ARG A 212 -10.87 29.62 -0.34
C ARG A 212 -10.97 29.80 -1.85
N SER A 213 -10.11 30.64 -2.40
CA SER A 213 -10.06 30.97 -3.84
C SER A 213 -8.63 31.31 -4.25
N GLY A 214 -8.16 30.77 -5.37
CA GLY A 214 -6.78 30.98 -5.83
C GLY A 214 -5.77 30.08 -5.13
N LEU A 215 -4.52 30.53 -5.16
CA LEU A 215 -3.37 29.76 -4.63
C LEU A 215 -3.39 29.76 -3.08
N SER A 216 -3.16 28.61 -2.50
CA SER A 216 -2.91 28.36 -1.08
C SER A 216 -1.57 27.65 -0.92
N THR A 217 -0.73 28.18 -0.06
CA THR A 217 0.58 27.58 0.28
C THR A 217 0.60 27.19 1.74
N LEU A 218 1.19 26.02 2.02
CA LEU A 218 1.55 25.57 3.37
C LEU A 218 3.07 25.38 3.40
N ARG A 219 3.73 25.84 4.47
CA ARG A 219 5.18 25.71 4.65
C ARG A 219 5.53 24.74 5.77
N TYR A 220 6.78 24.31 5.80
CA TYR A 220 7.33 23.54 6.92
C TYR A 220 7.65 24.48 8.10
N GLU A 221 7.52 23.97 9.32
CA GLU A 221 7.82 24.72 10.54
C GLU A 221 9.32 24.89 10.78
N ASN A 222 10.08 23.83 10.52
CA ASN A 222 11.49 23.73 10.90
C ASN A 222 12.47 23.97 9.73
N VAL A 223 11.97 24.42 8.58
CA VAL A 223 12.80 24.73 7.41
C VAL A 223 12.36 26.10 6.87
N LYS A 224 13.27 27.07 6.99
CA LYS A 224 12.98 28.46 6.64
C LYS A 224 12.43 28.57 5.22
N ASP A 225 11.27 29.22 5.11
CA ASP A 225 10.54 29.55 3.88
C ASP A 225 10.23 28.39 2.93
N GLN A 226 10.54 27.12 3.34
CA GLN A 226 10.33 25.96 2.49
C GLN A 226 8.83 25.61 2.39
N ILE A 227 8.31 25.64 1.17
CA ILE A 227 6.95 25.24 0.85
C ILE A 227 6.82 23.72 1.04
N LYS A 228 5.76 23.29 1.72
CA LYS A 228 5.35 21.89 1.88
C LYS A 228 4.29 21.51 0.85
N THR A 229 3.27 22.38 0.66
CA THR A 229 2.23 22.14 -0.35
C THR A 229 1.79 23.44 -1.02
N GLU A 230 1.49 23.35 -2.29
CA GLU A 230 0.75 24.36 -3.05
C GLU A 230 -0.53 23.76 -3.61
N THR A 231 -1.61 24.53 -3.52
CA THR A 231 -2.93 24.07 -3.97
C THR A 231 -3.75 25.24 -4.48
N ASN A 232 -4.37 25.08 -5.63
CA ASN A 232 -5.34 26.04 -6.12
C ASN A 232 -6.74 25.69 -5.64
N TYR A 233 -7.51 26.70 -5.23
CA TYR A 233 -8.90 26.58 -4.82
C TYR A 233 -9.83 27.36 -5.75
N LEU A 234 -11.00 26.79 -6.03
CA LEU A 234 -12.09 27.45 -6.70
C LEU A 234 -13.37 27.25 -5.88
N ARG A 235 -13.89 28.36 -5.32
CA ARG A 235 -15.10 28.36 -4.48
C ARG A 235 -15.04 27.38 -3.30
N GLY A 236 -13.86 27.25 -2.66
CA GLY A 236 -13.62 26.38 -1.51
C GLY A 236 -13.24 24.94 -1.82
N LEU A 237 -13.21 24.55 -3.09
CA LEU A 237 -12.81 23.21 -3.53
C LEU A 237 -11.45 23.25 -4.20
N LYS A 238 -10.57 22.29 -3.87
CA LYS A 238 -9.28 22.14 -4.55
C LYS A 238 -9.50 21.91 -6.05
N SER A 239 -8.91 22.77 -6.88
CA SER A 239 -9.11 22.76 -8.34
C SER A 239 -7.91 23.40 -9.02
N GLY A 240 -7.24 22.67 -9.90
CA GLY A 240 -5.98 23.07 -10.53
C GLY A 240 -4.80 22.25 -10.02
N LEU A 241 -3.58 22.72 -10.25
CA LEU A 241 -2.35 22.05 -9.85
C LEU A 241 -2.24 21.94 -8.33
N PHE A 242 -1.87 20.76 -7.87
CA PHE A 242 -1.50 20.46 -6.48
C PHE A 242 -0.09 19.88 -6.49
N THR A 243 0.80 20.51 -5.73
CA THR A 243 2.19 20.07 -5.62
C THR A 243 2.59 19.95 -4.15
N GLU A 244 3.32 18.88 -3.83
CA GLU A 244 3.94 18.66 -2.53
C GLU A 244 5.45 18.60 -2.67
N TRP A 245 6.17 19.08 -1.66
CA TRP A 245 7.63 19.07 -1.61
C TRP A 245 8.14 18.38 -0.36
N PHE A 246 9.33 17.85 -0.43
CA PHE A 246 10.11 17.43 0.73
C PHE A 246 10.69 18.64 1.47
N PRO A 247 11.10 18.48 2.74
CA PRO A 247 11.82 19.53 3.47
C PRO A 247 13.09 20.02 2.75
N SER A 248 13.69 19.19 1.90
CA SER A 248 14.86 19.52 1.08
C SER A 248 14.57 20.42 -0.13
N GLY A 249 13.32 20.82 -0.35
CA GLY A 249 12.90 21.62 -1.50
C GLY A 249 12.67 20.85 -2.80
N LYS A 250 12.91 19.54 -2.82
CA LYS A 250 12.62 18.72 -3.99
C LYS A 250 11.13 18.36 -4.03
N LYS A 251 10.55 18.26 -5.23
CA LYS A 251 9.17 17.81 -5.39
C LYS A 251 8.98 16.41 -4.81
N GLN A 252 7.88 16.20 -4.09
CA GLN A 252 7.43 14.93 -3.55
C GLN A 252 6.29 14.34 -4.38
N SER A 253 5.28 15.14 -4.73
CA SER A 253 4.20 14.73 -5.61
C SER A 253 3.62 15.92 -6.37
N GLU A 254 3.03 15.63 -7.54
CA GLU A 254 2.34 16.62 -8.36
C GLU A 254 1.15 15.99 -9.07
N THR A 255 0.00 16.67 -9.06
CA THR A 255 -1.20 16.24 -9.78
C THR A 255 -2.15 17.40 -10.02
N THR A 256 -3.07 17.25 -10.94
CA THR A 256 -4.19 18.18 -11.10
C THR A 256 -5.39 17.70 -10.30
N LEU A 257 -6.06 18.63 -9.62
CA LEU A 257 -7.31 18.38 -8.90
C LEU A 257 -8.49 19.06 -9.61
N LYS A 258 -9.65 18.43 -9.58
CA LYS A 258 -10.92 19.02 -10.00
C LYS A 258 -11.99 18.69 -8.96
N LYS A 259 -12.49 19.72 -8.26
CA LYS A 259 -13.46 19.56 -7.15
C LYS A 259 -13.00 18.52 -6.11
N ASN A 260 -11.78 18.69 -5.59
CA ASN A 260 -11.10 17.81 -4.62
C ASN A 260 -10.74 16.40 -5.12
N LYS A 261 -10.91 16.09 -6.40
CA LYS A 261 -10.61 14.77 -6.97
C LYS A 261 -9.40 14.86 -7.90
N LYS A 262 -8.48 13.89 -7.81
CA LYS A 262 -7.35 13.76 -8.74
C LYS A 262 -7.88 13.57 -10.16
N GLN A 263 -7.29 14.32 -11.09
CA GLN A 263 -7.64 14.34 -12.50
C GLN A 263 -6.39 14.55 -13.34
N GLY A 264 -6.16 13.69 -14.34
CA GLY A 264 -4.96 13.79 -15.19
C GLY A 264 -3.76 13.08 -14.56
N GLN A 265 -2.57 13.50 -14.97
CA GLN A 265 -1.31 12.89 -14.58
C GLN A 265 -1.01 13.13 -13.10
N TYR A 266 -0.49 12.11 -12.43
CA TYR A 266 0.07 12.12 -11.09
C TYR A 266 1.51 11.65 -11.17
N ASN A 267 2.43 12.45 -10.67
CA ASN A 267 3.85 12.13 -10.54
C ASN A 267 4.24 12.14 -9.06
N GLN A 268 5.05 11.19 -8.65
CA GLN A 268 5.62 11.09 -7.32
C GLN A 268 7.12 10.85 -7.42
N TRP A 269 7.89 11.50 -6.55
CA TRP A 269 9.35 11.42 -6.53
C TRP A 269 9.87 10.91 -5.19
N TYR A 270 11.02 10.31 -5.20
CA TYR A 270 11.81 10.04 -4.00
C TYR A 270 12.48 11.33 -3.50
N SER A 271 12.91 11.32 -2.22
CA SER A 271 13.64 12.44 -1.62
C SER A 271 14.95 12.80 -2.33
N ASN A 272 15.54 11.86 -3.09
CA ASN A 272 16.69 12.14 -3.95
C ASN A 272 16.33 12.87 -5.26
N GLY A 273 15.05 13.10 -5.55
CA GLY A 273 14.54 13.79 -6.74
C GLY A 273 14.28 12.89 -7.95
N LYS A 274 14.53 11.57 -7.85
CA LYS A 274 14.21 10.65 -8.94
C LYS A 274 12.73 10.29 -8.91
N LEU A 275 12.15 10.13 -10.10
CA LEU A 275 10.75 9.72 -10.26
C LEU A 275 10.55 8.34 -9.59
N GLN A 276 9.48 8.21 -8.81
CA GLN A 276 9.06 6.99 -8.13
C GLN A 276 7.86 6.36 -8.81
N ARG A 277 6.88 7.19 -9.20
CA ARG A 277 5.61 6.72 -9.76
C ARG A 277 5.04 7.74 -10.74
N GLU A 278 4.47 7.24 -11.82
CA GLU A 278 3.67 7.98 -12.79
C GLU A 278 2.37 7.22 -13.01
N GLU A 279 1.24 7.91 -12.85
CA GLU A 279 -0.11 7.36 -12.98
C GLU A 279 -1.03 8.39 -13.62
N TYR A 280 -2.12 7.95 -14.21
CA TYR A 280 -3.17 8.82 -14.71
C TYR A 280 -4.47 8.59 -13.94
N TYR A 281 -5.08 9.67 -13.47
CA TYR A 281 -6.29 9.63 -12.66
C TYR A 281 -7.50 10.24 -13.39
N LYS A 282 -8.67 9.64 -13.18
CA LYS A 282 -9.97 10.21 -13.49
C LYS A 282 -10.87 10.06 -12.26
N ASN A 283 -11.23 11.20 -11.64
CA ASN A 283 -12.08 11.23 -10.44
C ASN A 283 -11.55 10.34 -9.28
N ASN A 284 -10.28 10.44 -8.93
CA ASN A 284 -9.57 9.65 -7.91
C ASN A 284 -9.37 8.16 -8.26
N ARG A 285 -9.74 7.71 -9.44
CA ARG A 285 -9.47 6.35 -9.90
C ARG A 285 -8.29 6.36 -10.85
N VAL A 286 -7.35 5.45 -10.65
CA VAL A 286 -6.30 5.20 -11.63
C VAL A 286 -6.96 4.64 -12.88
N THR A 287 -6.72 5.31 -14.03
CA THR A 287 -7.27 4.90 -15.32
C THR A 287 -6.13 5.01 -16.33
N GLY A 288 -6.10 4.16 -17.35
CA GLY A 288 -5.02 4.14 -18.33
C GLY A 288 -4.57 5.48 -18.88
N PRO A 289 -3.64 5.52 -19.83
CA PRO A 289 -3.17 4.33 -20.56
C PRO A 289 -2.10 3.53 -19.82
N THR A 290 -1.26 4.19 -18.98
CA THR A 290 -0.11 3.53 -18.37
C THR A 290 0.04 3.89 -16.89
N ARG A 291 0.63 2.97 -16.13
CA ARG A 291 1.18 3.19 -14.79
C ARG A 291 2.63 2.73 -14.78
N LYS A 292 3.52 3.55 -14.23
CA LYS A 292 4.96 3.24 -14.15
C LYS A 292 5.48 3.47 -12.75
N GLU A 293 6.39 2.61 -12.31
CA GLU A 293 7.09 2.75 -11.03
C GLU A 293 8.59 2.55 -11.22
N TRP A 294 9.38 3.34 -10.50
CA TRP A 294 10.84 3.29 -10.51
C TRP A 294 11.38 3.07 -9.11
N ASP A 295 12.56 2.49 -9.01
CA ASP A 295 13.28 2.40 -7.75
C ASP A 295 14.06 3.71 -7.44
N LYS A 296 14.64 3.77 -6.21
CA LYS A 296 15.43 4.95 -5.78
C LYS A 296 16.65 5.26 -6.65
N LYS A 297 17.10 4.33 -7.51
CA LYS A 297 18.17 4.54 -8.48
C LYS A 297 17.66 5.09 -9.82
N GLY A 298 16.33 5.18 -10.00
CA GLY A 298 15.66 5.62 -11.22
C GLY A 298 15.52 4.52 -12.27
N ARG A 299 15.57 3.24 -11.87
CA ARG A 299 15.38 2.12 -12.76
C ARG A 299 13.90 1.71 -12.77
N LEU A 300 13.33 1.52 -13.93
CA LEU A 300 11.93 1.10 -14.10
C LEU A 300 11.72 -0.29 -13.48
N ILE A 301 10.78 -0.43 -12.55
CA ILE A 301 10.48 -1.68 -11.86
C ILE A 301 9.08 -2.22 -12.19
N VAL A 302 8.14 -1.33 -12.52
CA VAL A 302 6.78 -1.70 -12.95
C VAL A 302 6.40 -0.85 -14.14
N GLU A 303 5.84 -1.46 -15.16
CA GLU A 303 5.16 -0.81 -16.27
C GLU A 303 3.88 -1.58 -16.57
N GLU A 304 2.74 -0.88 -16.60
CA GLU A 304 1.42 -1.47 -16.79
C GLU A 304 0.61 -0.66 -17.78
N ALA A 305 -0.08 -1.34 -18.68
CA ALA A 305 -1.18 -0.80 -19.45
C ALA A 305 -2.50 -1.10 -18.75
N LEU A 306 -3.38 -0.11 -18.65
CA LEU A 306 -4.65 -0.23 -17.98
C LEU A 306 -5.82 0.07 -18.94
N ASN A 307 -6.93 -0.64 -18.79
CA ASN A 307 -8.17 -0.30 -19.46
C ASN A 307 -8.90 0.86 -18.74
N SER A 308 -9.99 1.33 -19.32
CA SER A 308 -10.82 2.43 -18.77
C SER A 308 -11.39 2.16 -17.36
N LYS A 309 -11.40 0.91 -16.89
CA LYS A 309 -11.81 0.51 -15.54
C LYS A 309 -10.63 0.44 -14.56
N GLY A 310 -9.39 0.70 -15.02
CA GLY A 310 -8.17 0.60 -14.21
C GLY A 310 -7.69 -0.83 -13.98
N VAL A 311 -8.09 -1.78 -14.82
CA VAL A 311 -7.61 -3.17 -14.78
C VAL A 311 -6.37 -3.29 -15.65
N VAL A 312 -5.33 -3.91 -15.12
CA VAL A 312 -4.09 -4.17 -15.89
C VAL A 312 -4.37 -5.19 -16.99
N THR A 313 -4.23 -4.74 -18.22
CA THR A 313 -4.34 -5.59 -19.43
C THR A 313 -2.99 -6.18 -19.82
N GLU A 314 -1.92 -5.45 -19.59
CA GLU A 314 -0.54 -5.86 -19.76
C GLU A 314 0.31 -5.19 -18.69
N GLY A 315 1.22 -5.93 -18.08
CA GLY A 315 2.12 -5.40 -17.06
C GLY A 315 3.45 -6.13 -17.07
N THR A 316 4.52 -5.39 -16.78
CA THR A 316 5.85 -5.95 -16.55
C THR A 316 6.38 -5.54 -15.19
N ARG A 317 7.02 -6.50 -14.49
CA ARG A 317 7.80 -6.23 -13.27
C ARG A 317 9.26 -6.54 -13.53
N THR A 318 10.09 -5.54 -13.34
CA THR A 318 11.55 -5.66 -13.48
C THR A 318 12.22 -5.57 -12.11
N SER A 319 13.03 -6.56 -11.77
CA SER A 319 13.94 -6.49 -10.64
C SER A 319 15.38 -6.40 -11.12
N TRP A 320 16.28 -5.87 -10.28
CA TRP A 320 17.65 -5.53 -10.66
C TRP A 320 18.65 -6.11 -9.66
N HIS A 321 19.81 -6.49 -10.13
CA HIS A 321 21.00 -6.69 -9.28
C HIS A 321 21.47 -5.33 -8.70
N ARG A 322 22.48 -5.33 -7.83
CA ARG A 322 23.00 -4.09 -7.21
C ARG A 322 23.40 -3.01 -8.24
N GLY A 323 23.88 -3.42 -9.44
CA GLY A 323 24.21 -2.51 -10.55
C GLY A 323 23.01 -2.16 -11.44
N GLN A 324 23.28 -1.88 -12.73
CA GLN A 324 22.27 -1.60 -13.77
C GLN A 324 21.79 -2.86 -14.49
N GLN A 325 22.30 -4.04 -14.08
CA GLN A 325 21.96 -5.32 -14.69
C GLN A 325 20.57 -5.79 -14.26
N LYS A 326 19.67 -6.09 -15.20
CA LYS A 326 18.39 -6.74 -14.92
C LYS A 326 18.62 -8.09 -14.23
N LYS A 327 17.81 -8.36 -13.19
CA LYS A 327 17.77 -9.65 -12.49
C LYS A 327 16.60 -10.49 -12.98
N ARG A 328 15.42 -9.89 -13.07
CA ARG A 328 14.20 -10.58 -13.55
C ARG A 328 13.27 -9.58 -14.22
N VAL A 329 12.66 -9.99 -15.31
CA VAL A 329 11.51 -9.35 -15.93
C VAL A 329 10.39 -10.39 -16.00
N ALA A 330 9.21 -10.04 -15.57
CA ALA A 330 8.04 -10.91 -15.62
C ALA A 330 6.83 -10.13 -16.13
N GLU A 331 6.21 -10.65 -17.16
CA GLU A 331 4.97 -10.13 -17.72
C GLU A 331 3.75 -10.72 -16.99
N TYR A 332 2.70 -9.93 -16.82
CA TYR A 332 1.48 -10.32 -16.12
C TYR A 332 0.26 -9.53 -16.58
N ILE A 333 -0.91 -10.05 -16.22
CA ILE A 333 -2.20 -9.38 -16.37
C ILE A 333 -3.02 -9.49 -15.09
N GLN A 334 -4.07 -8.68 -14.98
CA GLN A 334 -5.08 -8.87 -13.93
C GLN A 334 -6.30 -9.60 -14.48
N ILE A 335 -6.74 -10.65 -13.81
CA ILE A 335 -7.96 -11.38 -14.12
C ILE A 335 -8.96 -11.24 -12.98
N LYS A 336 -10.25 -11.13 -13.31
CA LYS A 336 -11.33 -11.11 -12.33
C LYS A 336 -11.79 -12.55 -12.07
N LYS A 337 -11.55 -13.05 -10.83
CA LYS A 337 -12.23 -14.24 -10.30
C LYS A 337 -13.28 -13.77 -9.26
N ARG A 338 -13.04 -13.91 -7.97
CA ARG A 338 -13.86 -13.26 -6.90
C ARG A 338 -13.36 -11.83 -6.62
N SER A 339 -12.07 -11.59 -6.78
CA SER A 339 -11.41 -10.28 -6.73
C SER A 339 -10.43 -10.17 -7.91
N LEU A 340 -9.92 -8.97 -8.20
CA LEU A 340 -8.84 -8.77 -9.17
C LEU A 340 -7.59 -9.47 -8.65
N LYS A 341 -7.02 -10.39 -9.45
CA LYS A 341 -5.80 -11.13 -9.14
C LYS A 341 -4.79 -10.97 -10.27
N GLU A 342 -3.56 -10.64 -9.91
CA GLU A 342 -2.43 -10.68 -10.83
C GLU A 342 -2.04 -12.13 -11.11
N VAL A 343 -1.85 -12.45 -12.38
CA VAL A 343 -1.40 -13.76 -12.83
C VAL A 343 -0.32 -13.59 -13.90
N PRO A 344 0.68 -14.47 -13.96
CA PRO A 344 1.67 -14.46 -15.04
C PRO A 344 0.99 -14.58 -16.40
N HIS A 345 1.44 -13.75 -17.36
CA HIS A 345 0.98 -13.77 -18.75
C HIS A 345 2.09 -13.23 -19.63
N GLY A 346 2.45 -13.96 -20.70
CA GLY A 346 3.59 -13.60 -21.51
C GLY A 346 4.90 -14.17 -20.96
N LEU A 347 5.99 -13.45 -21.20
CA LEU A 347 7.36 -13.90 -20.95
C LEU A 347 7.86 -13.54 -19.55
N THR A 348 8.51 -14.49 -18.90
CA THR A 348 9.33 -14.27 -17.70
C THR A 348 10.77 -14.65 -17.99
N MET A 349 11.69 -13.73 -17.73
CA MET A 349 13.14 -13.94 -17.88
C MET A 349 13.90 -13.62 -16.59
N GLU A 350 14.93 -14.42 -16.31
CA GLU A 350 15.87 -14.15 -15.23
C GLU A 350 17.31 -14.17 -15.74
N TRP A 351 18.13 -13.27 -15.20
CA TRP A 351 19.55 -13.12 -15.54
C TRP A 351 20.43 -13.24 -14.30
N GLY A 352 21.58 -13.83 -14.49
CA GLY A 352 22.64 -13.83 -13.49
C GLY A 352 23.32 -12.47 -13.37
N LYS A 353 24.16 -12.30 -12.35
CA LYS A 353 24.92 -11.04 -12.09
C LYS A 353 25.81 -10.60 -13.27
N ARG A 354 26.19 -11.51 -14.17
CA ARG A 354 27.00 -11.26 -15.38
C ARG A 354 26.16 -11.05 -16.64
N GLY A 355 24.86 -10.88 -16.53
CA GLY A 355 23.94 -10.63 -17.65
C GLY A 355 23.56 -11.86 -18.48
N LYS A 356 24.04 -13.05 -18.13
CA LYS A 356 23.62 -14.28 -18.82
C LYS A 356 22.21 -14.69 -18.40
N VAL A 357 21.39 -15.10 -19.35
CA VAL A 357 20.06 -15.65 -19.11
C VAL A 357 20.18 -16.93 -18.27
N LEU A 358 19.36 -17.03 -17.22
CA LEU A 358 19.26 -18.20 -16.34
C LEU A 358 17.92 -18.91 -16.52
N LEU A 359 16.86 -18.17 -16.84
CA LEU A 359 15.51 -18.68 -16.94
C LEU A 359 14.75 -17.95 -18.03
N GLU A 360 13.94 -18.70 -18.78
CA GLU A 360 12.94 -18.21 -19.72
C GLU A 360 11.69 -19.06 -19.57
N GLU A 361 10.56 -18.43 -19.28
CA GLU A 361 9.28 -19.09 -19.01
C GLU A 361 8.15 -18.34 -19.71
N HIS A 362 7.22 -19.06 -20.30
CA HIS A 362 6.05 -18.49 -20.97
C HIS A 362 4.77 -18.89 -20.26
N TYR A 363 3.87 -17.91 -20.06
CA TYR A 363 2.62 -18.11 -19.36
C TYR A 363 1.44 -17.56 -20.15
N SER A 364 0.27 -18.17 -20.00
CA SER A 364 -1.00 -17.66 -20.49
C SER A 364 -2.03 -17.68 -19.37
N LYS A 365 -2.50 -16.50 -18.94
CA LYS A 365 -3.53 -16.33 -17.88
C LYS A 365 -3.23 -17.16 -16.62
N GLY A 366 -1.98 -17.17 -16.20
CA GLY A 366 -1.52 -17.86 -14.99
C GLY A 366 -1.15 -19.33 -15.18
N LYS A 367 -1.30 -19.89 -16.37
CA LYS A 367 -0.92 -21.26 -16.71
C LYS A 367 0.35 -21.29 -17.52
N LYS A 368 1.19 -22.29 -17.29
CA LYS A 368 2.37 -22.54 -18.14
C LYS A 368 1.92 -22.84 -19.57
N GLU A 369 2.47 -22.10 -20.52
CA GLU A 369 2.17 -22.24 -21.95
C GLU A 369 3.44 -21.98 -22.76
N GLY A 370 3.76 -22.83 -23.75
CA GLY A 370 4.96 -22.65 -24.56
C GLY A 370 6.23 -23.19 -23.90
N VAL A 371 7.36 -22.56 -24.19
CA VAL A 371 8.70 -23.07 -23.87
C VAL A 371 9.20 -22.57 -22.52
N PHE A 372 9.80 -23.47 -21.72
CA PHE A 372 10.43 -23.24 -20.43
C PHE A 372 11.88 -23.67 -20.50
N ILE A 373 12.82 -22.73 -20.36
CA ILE A 373 14.25 -22.98 -20.49
C ILE A 373 14.98 -22.58 -19.22
N LYS A 374 15.90 -23.44 -18.77
CA LYS A 374 16.83 -23.12 -17.68
C LYS A 374 18.27 -23.23 -18.17
N TYR A 375 19.08 -22.26 -17.74
CA TYR A 375 20.50 -22.22 -18.02
C TYR A 375 21.33 -22.24 -16.74
N SER A 376 22.55 -22.73 -16.81
CA SER A 376 23.51 -22.59 -15.72
C SER A 376 24.03 -21.15 -15.64
N ALA A 377 24.69 -20.78 -14.52
CA ALA A 377 25.34 -19.47 -14.36
C ALA A 377 26.43 -19.20 -15.44
N LYS A 378 26.94 -20.26 -16.11
CA LYS A 378 27.89 -20.18 -17.25
C LYS A 378 27.18 -20.04 -18.61
N GLY A 379 25.82 -20.03 -18.64
CA GLY A 379 25.02 -19.93 -19.87
C GLY A 379 24.83 -21.28 -20.61
N LYS A 380 25.13 -22.42 -19.99
CA LYS A 380 24.88 -23.72 -20.60
C LYS A 380 23.43 -24.14 -20.36
N LEU A 381 22.76 -24.68 -21.38
CA LEU A 381 21.40 -25.22 -21.26
C LEU A 381 21.36 -26.33 -20.21
N LEU A 382 20.46 -26.22 -19.23
CA LEU A 382 20.19 -27.23 -18.20
C LEU A 382 18.90 -27.99 -18.48
N SER A 383 17.86 -27.32 -18.92
CA SER A 383 16.61 -27.96 -19.32
C SER A 383 15.83 -27.11 -20.29
N LYS A 384 15.10 -27.75 -21.17
CA LYS A 384 14.08 -27.15 -22.03
C LYS A 384 12.87 -28.05 -22.02
N TYR A 385 11.73 -27.50 -21.66
CA TYR A 385 10.43 -28.18 -21.67
C TYR A 385 9.43 -27.36 -22.47
N GLN A 386 8.45 -28.03 -23.02
CA GLN A 386 7.29 -27.39 -23.60
C GLN A 386 6.04 -27.72 -22.78
N TYR A 387 5.16 -26.73 -22.59
CA TYR A 387 3.93 -26.85 -21.82
C TYR A 387 2.73 -26.38 -22.62
N SER A 388 1.57 -26.99 -22.36
CA SER A 388 0.27 -26.49 -22.77
C SER A 388 -0.69 -26.61 -21.59
N ALA A 389 -1.28 -25.49 -21.16
CA ALA A 389 -2.21 -25.38 -20.04
C ALA A 389 -1.70 -26.10 -18.76
N ASP A 390 -0.47 -25.79 -18.30
CA ASP A 390 0.25 -26.38 -17.15
C ASP A 390 0.74 -27.82 -17.32
N LYS A 391 0.41 -28.47 -18.41
CA LYS A 391 0.83 -29.85 -18.69
C LYS A 391 2.02 -29.87 -19.62
N LYS A 392 3.02 -30.69 -19.31
CA LYS A 392 4.12 -30.93 -20.26
C LYS A 392 3.53 -31.47 -21.56
N HIS A 393 3.86 -30.82 -22.67
CA HIS A 393 3.37 -31.19 -23.99
C HIS A 393 4.41 -30.83 -25.04
N GLY A 394 4.89 -31.82 -25.80
CA GLY A 394 5.99 -31.66 -26.75
C GLY A 394 7.35 -32.14 -26.24
N PRO A 395 8.42 -31.88 -26.97
CA PRO A 395 9.75 -32.38 -26.67
C PRO A 395 10.37 -31.70 -25.43
N PHE A 396 11.18 -32.45 -24.72
CA PHE A 396 12.02 -31.93 -23.64
C PHE A 396 13.46 -32.44 -23.73
N ILE A 397 14.34 -31.66 -23.13
CA ILE A 397 15.72 -32.06 -22.90
C ILE A 397 16.16 -31.61 -21.51
N GLU A 398 16.87 -32.45 -20.80
CA GLU A 398 17.61 -32.13 -19.58
C GLU A 398 19.08 -32.37 -19.80
N ASN A 399 19.91 -31.47 -19.29
CA ASN A 399 21.37 -31.58 -19.37
C ASN A 399 21.98 -31.56 -17.96
N THR A 400 23.17 -32.11 -17.85
CA THR A 400 24.02 -32.00 -16.67
C THR A 400 24.46 -30.54 -16.45
N LYS A 401 24.98 -30.20 -15.27
CA LYS A 401 25.59 -28.87 -15.00
C LYS A 401 26.74 -28.52 -15.96
N LYS A 402 27.35 -29.51 -16.60
CA LYS A 402 28.40 -29.35 -17.63
C LYS A 402 27.83 -29.10 -19.03
N GLY A 403 26.49 -29.14 -19.19
CA GLY A 403 25.79 -28.95 -20.48
C GLY A 403 25.75 -30.19 -21.38
N ARG A 404 26.07 -31.38 -20.88
CA ARG A 404 25.93 -32.63 -21.62
C ARG A 404 24.50 -33.17 -21.46
N PRO A 405 23.92 -33.80 -22.50
CA PRO A 405 22.60 -34.44 -22.38
C PRO A 405 22.53 -35.38 -21.18
N SER A 406 21.40 -35.38 -20.49
CA SER A 406 21.08 -36.31 -19.40
C SER A 406 19.79 -37.06 -19.69
N LYS A 407 18.75 -36.35 -20.18
CA LYS A 407 17.49 -36.97 -20.58
C LYS A 407 16.87 -36.20 -21.74
N GLN A 408 16.19 -36.91 -22.61
CA GLN A 408 15.29 -36.32 -23.62
C GLN A 408 14.09 -37.22 -23.87
N GLY A 409 13.04 -36.65 -24.44
CA GLY A 409 11.84 -37.37 -24.83
C GLY A 409 10.73 -36.41 -25.21
N THR A 410 9.55 -36.95 -25.33
CA THR A 410 8.34 -36.17 -25.67
C THR A 410 7.24 -36.47 -24.65
N PHE A 411 6.48 -35.44 -24.26
CA PHE A 411 5.28 -35.58 -23.44
C PHE A 411 4.04 -35.18 -24.24
N LYS A 412 2.93 -35.85 -24.00
CA LYS A 412 1.59 -35.47 -24.42
C LYS A 412 0.71 -35.32 -23.18
N HIS A 413 0.45 -34.06 -22.75
CA HIS A 413 -0.33 -33.75 -21.54
C HIS A 413 0.18 -34.45 -20.26
N ASN A 414 1.46 -34.38 -19.97
CA ASN A 414 2.20 -35.04 -18.87
C ASN A 414 2.41 -36.56 -19.05
N ILE A 415 1.92 -37.14 -20.11
CA ILE A 415 2.07 -38.56 -20.41
C ILE A 415 3.27 -38.73 -21.33
N LYS A 416 4.17 -39.67 -21.03
CA LYS A 416 5.33 -40.00 -21.92
C LYS A 416 4.81 -40.56 -23.25
N GLU A 417 5.37 -40.05 -24.34
CA GLU A 417 5.03 -40.48 -25.70
C GLU A 417 6.26 -40.49 -26.58
N GLY A 418 6.43 -41.56 -27.37
CA GLY A 418 7.58 -41.69 -28.26
C GLY A 418 8.87 -42.09 -27.55
N LEU A 419 10.00 -41.79 -28.18
CA LEU A 419 11.33 -42.18 -27.74
C LEU A 419 11.81 -41.38 -26.53
N PHE A 420 12.26 -42.07 -25.47
CA PHE A 420 12.96 -41.52 -24.30
C PHE A 420 14.39 -42.05 -24.25
N VAL A 421 15.35 -41.13 -24.08
CA VAL A 421 16.77 -41.45 -23.98
C VAL A 421 17.34 -40.84 -22.71
N HIS A 422 18.10 -41.65 -21.97
CA HIS A 422 18.87 -41.22 -20.81
C HIS A 422 20.37 -41.39 -21.08
N TRP A 423 21.20 -40.55 -20.50
CA TRP A 423 22.65 -40.60 -20.62
C TRP A 423 23.34 -40.56 -19.26
N TYR A 424 24.42 -41.26 -19.15
CA TYR A 424 25.35 -41.10 -18.04
C TYR A 424 26.03 -39.73 -18.07
N SER A 425 26.59 -39.34 -16.92
CA SER A 425 27.33 -38.07 -16.80
C SER A 425 28.57 -37.96 -17.71
N ASN A 426 29.11 -39.08 -18.19
CA ASN A 426 30.21 -39.14 -19.19
C ASN A 426 29.75 -38.90 -20.64
N GLY A 427 28.42 -38.78 -20.87
CA GLY A 427 27.82 -38.52 -22.19
C GLY A 427 27.47 -39.77 -23.00
N LYS A 428 27.76 -40.99 -22.51
CA LYS A 428 27.31 -42.21 -23.14
C LYS A 428 25.86 -42.52 -22.79
N LYS A 429 25.11 -43.17 -23.69
CA LYS A 429 23.73 -43.58 -23.42
C LYS A 429 23.67 -44.50 -22.18
N GLU A 430 22.64 -44.34 -21.38
CA GLU A 430 22.28 -45.18 -20.23
C GLU A 430 21.09 -46.07 -20.56
N SER A 431 20.05 -45.47 -21.15
CA SER A 431 18.86 -46.22 -21.61
C SER A 431 18.16 -45.51 -22.75
N GLU A 432 17.48 -46.30 -23.54
CA GLU A 432 16.62 -45.87 -24.64
C GLU A 432 15.37 -46.74 -24.65
N ALA A 433 14.18 -46.09 -24.64
CA ALA A 433 12.90 -46.78 -24.59
C ALA A 433 11.81 -46.01 -25.32
N PHE A 434 10.89 -46.70 -25.91
CA PHE A 434 9.71 -46.12 -26.53
C PHE A 434 8.50 -46.19 -25.57
N PHE A 435 7.70 -45.15 -25.53
CA PHE A 435 6.50 -45.07 -24.71
C PHE A 435 5.28 -44.73 -25.57
N THR A 436 4.18 -45.42 -25.31
CA THR A 436 2.86 -45.11 -25.87
C THR A 436 1.87 -44.95 -24.74
N ASN A 437 1.17 -43.78 -24.67
CA ASN A 437 0.27 -43.45 -23.59
C ASN A 437 0.87 -43.69 -22.18
N GLY A 438 2.16 -43.34 -21.98
CA GLY A 438 2.86 -43.42 -20.70
C GLY A 438 3.37 -44.83 -20.33
N LYS A 439 3.09 -45.84 -21.13
CA LYS A 439 3.52 -47.21 -20.91
C LYS A 439 4.68 -47.58 -21.87
N LEU A 440 5.63 -48.34 -21.36
CA LEU A 440 6.71 -48.90 -22.22
C LEU A 440 6.09 -49.75 -23.33
N GLU A 441 6.56 -49.52 -24.54
CA GLU A 441 6.16 -50.27 -25.73
C GLU A 441 7.38 -50.54 -26.60
N GLY A 442 7.56 -51.80 -27.04
CA GLY A 442 8.73 -52.18 -27.81
C GLY A 442 9.99 -52.36 -26.96
N GLN A 443 11.13 -52.08 -27.56
CA GLN A 443 12.46 -52.33 -26.94
C GLN A 443 12.81 -51.30 -25.87
N LEU A 444 13.30 -51.76 -24.71
CA LEU A 444 14.12 -51.02 -23.76
C LEU A 444 15.57 -51.50 -23.88
N THR A 445 16.45 -50.67 -24.39
CA THR A 445 17.87 -50.93 -24.44
C THR A 445 18.59 -50.17 -23.33
N THR A 446 19.45 -50.84 -22.58
CA THR A 446 20.30 -50.24 -21.55
C THR A 446 21.80 -50.48 -21.88
N TRP A 447 22.66 -49.58 -21.40
CA TRP A 447 24.10 -49.64 -21.59
C TRP A 447 24.83 -49.49 -20.27
N TYR A 448 26.05 -49.98 -20.21
CA TYR A 448 27.00 -49.67 -19.15
C TYR A 448 27.64 -48.29 -19.34
N LYS A 449 28.26 -47.76 -18.29
CA LYS A 449 29.01 -46.50 -18.35
C LYS A 449 30.16 -46.48 -19.36
N ASN A 450 30.71 -47.64 -19.71
CA ASN A 450 31.73 -47.79 -20.77
C ASN A 450 31.13 -47.70 -22.18
N GLY A 451 29.78 -47.68 -22.31
CA GLY A 451 29.05 -47.57 -23.58
C GLY A 451 28.70 -48.87 -24.25
N LEU A 452 29.09 -50.02 -23.66
CA LEU A 452 28.69 -51.34 -24.16
C LEU A 452 27.23 -51.64 -23.73
N LYS A 453 26.50 -52.37 -24.57
CA LYS A 453 25.14 -52.81 -24.25
C LYS A 453 25.14 -53.62 -22.95
N LYS A 454 24.12 -53.38 -22.10
CA LYS A 454 23.87 -54.11 -20.85
C LYS A 454 22.70 -55.05 -20.98
N SER A 455 21.58 -54.55 -21.54
CA SER A 455 20.41 -55.38 -21.80
C SER A 455 19.56 -54.82 -22.93
N VAL A 456 18.87 -55.69 -23.61
CA VAL A 456 17.72 -55.41 -24.46
C VAL A 456 16.55 -56.22 -23.91
N ARG A 457 15.44 -55.57 -23.65
CA ARG A 457 14.19 -56.20 -23.19
C ARG A 457 13.04 -55.66 -24.00
N VAL A 458 12.02 -56.46 -24.20
CA VAL A 458 10.84 -56.03 -24.95
C VAL A 458 9.65 -55.91 -24.03
N TYR A 459 8.90 -54.85 -24.22
CA TYR A 459 7.71 -54.51 -23.42
C TYR A 459 6.48 -54.37 -24.30
N LYS A 460 5.33 -54.76 -23.76
CA LYS A 460 4.03 -54.55 -24.37
C LYS A 460 3.06 -54.02 -23.32
N MET A 461 2.46 -52.87 -23.59
CA MET A 461 1.53 -52.19 -22.64
C MET A 461 2.14 -51.97 -21.24
N GLY A 462 3.45 -51.73 -21.12
CA GLY A 462 4.16 -51.47 -19.86
C GLY A 462 4.58 -52.72 -19.08
N LYS A 463 4.25 -53.90 -19.55
CA LYS A 463 4.65 -55.18 -18.95
C LYS A 463 5.80 -55.79 -19.79
N GLU A 464 6.85 -56.30 -19.10
CA GLU A 464 7.89 -57.05 -19.77
C GLU A 464 7.26 -58.27 -20.45
N SER A 465 7.63 -58.45 -21.70
CA SER A 465 7.12 -59.56 -22.53
C SER A 465 8.31 -60.45 -22.94
N PRO A 466 8.70 -61.36 -22.08
CA PRO A 466 9.83 -62.25 -22.39
C PRO A 466 9.62 -63.08 -23.68
N SER A 467 8.36 -63.35 -24.03
CA SER A 467 7.99 -64.05 -25.25
C SER A 467 8.31 -63.27 -26.55
N LEU A 468 8.72 -62.00 -26.44
CA LEU A 468 9.22 -61.22 -27.60
C LEU A 468 10.71 -61.16 -27.68
N GLY A 469 11.45 -61.77 -26.71
CA GLY A 469 12.90 -61.88 -26.67
C GLY A 469 13.58 -60.90 -25.72
N PHE A 470 14.79 -61.29 -25.32
CA PHE A 470 15.68 -60.44 -24.53
C PHE A 470 17.16 -60.85 -24.72
N ALA A 471 18.06 -59.89 -24.40
CA ALA A 471 19.50 -60.18 -24.38
C ALA A 471 20.20 -59.42 -23.24
N PHE A 472 21.21 -60.00 -22.64
CA PHE A 472 22.03 -59.43 -21.58
C PHE A 472 23.51 -59.60 -21.91
N TRP A 473 24.30 -58.59 -21.62
CA TRP A 473 25.75 -58.55 -21.77
C TRP A 473 26.41 -58.21 -20.44
N ASP A 474 27.62 -58.64 -20.24
CA ASP A 474 28.46 -58.20 -19.14
C ASP A 474 29.15 -56.86 -19.45
N LYS A 475 29.98 -56.36 -18.50
CA LYS A 475 30.70 -55.10 -18.66
C LYS A 475 31.83 -55.15 -19.71
N SER A 476 32.29 -56.33 -20.12
CA SER A 476 33.26 -56.52 -21.17
C SER A 476 32.60 -56.56 -22.55
N GLY A 477 31.30 -56.67 -22.64
CA GLY A 477 30.52 -56.81 -23.88
C GLY A 477 30.24 -58.24 -24.28
N GLN A 478 30.57 -59.21 -23.41
CA GLN A 478 30.30 -60.62 -23.67
C GLN A 478 28.84 -60.93 -23.39
N ILE A 479 28.21 -61.75 -24.16
CA ILE A 479 26.83 -62.16 -24.05
C ILE A 479 26.65 -63.07 -22.84
N ILE A 480 25.79 -62.69 -21.90
CA ILE A 480 25.40 -63.49 -20.74
C ILE A 480 24.24 -64.42 -21.10
N LYS A 481 23.26 -63.86 -21.83
CA LYS A 481 22.04 -64.58 -22.17
C LYS A 481 21.36 -63.95 -23.38
N ILE A 482 20.87 -64.77 -24.28
CA ILE A 482 19.96 -64.39 -25.37
C ILE A 482 18.79 -65.37 -25.39
N GLU A 483 17.60 -64.89 -25.54
CA GLU A 483 16.43 -65.70 -25.89
C GLU A 483 15.62 -64.91 -26.94
N GLN A 484 15.51 -65.48 -28.12
CA GLN A 484 14.74 -64.91 -29.23
C GLN A 484 13.41 -65.65 -29.41
N TYR A 485 12.41 -64.89 -29.76
CA TYR A 485 11.05 -65.41 -30.00
C TYR A 485 10.47 -64.76 -31.26
N LYS A 486 9.56 -65.47 -31.91
CA LYS A 486 8.75 -65.00 -33.00
C LYS A 486 7.32 -65.53 -32.79
N ASP A 487 6.34 -64.63 -32.84
CA ASP A 487 4.91 -64.92 -32.62
C ASP A 487 4.66 -65.72 -31.32
N GLY A 488 5.38 -65.36 -30.24
CA GLY A 488 5.26 -65.98 -28.91
C GLY A 488 5.89 -67.38 -28.79
N ARG A 489 6.51 -67.89 -29.86
CA ARG A 489 7.22 -69.18 -29.87
C ARG A 489 8.73 -68.96 -29.89
N LYS A 490 9.49 -69.85 -29.24
CA LYS A 490 10.95 -69.84 -29.33
C LYS A 490 11.38 -69.80 -30.77
N HIS A 491 12.27 -68.89 -31.15
CA HIS A 491 12.78 -68.72 -32.51
C HIS A 491 14.17 -68.12 -32.49
N GLY A 492 15.04 -68.49 -33.40
CA GLY A 492 16.37 -67.97 -33.45
C GLY A 492 17.27 -68.50 -32.32
N LEU A 493 18.29 -67.71 -31.96
CA LEU A 493 19.33 -68.06 -31.01
C LEU A 493 18.89 -68.04 -29.57
N TRP A 494 19.15 -69.09 -28.82
CA TRP A 494 19.04 -69.21 -27.39
C TRP A 494 20.41 -69.50 -26.79
N LEU A 495 21.02 -68.57 -26.08
CA LEU A 495 22.36 -68.64 -25.54
C LEU A 495 22.39 -68.31 -24.06
N SER A 496 23.13 -69.03 -23.26
CA SER A 496 23.52 -68.63 -21.92
C SER A 496 25.00 -68.85 -21.68
N SER A 497 25.62 -67.98 -20.87
CA SER A 497 27.03 -68.06 -20.51
C SER A 497 27.22 -68.26 -19.00
N TYR A 498 28.34 -68.74 -18.59
CA TYR A 498 28.82 -68.77 -17.22
C TYR A 498 29.17 -67.34 -16.75
N ALA A 499 29.38 -67.16 -15.47
CA ALA A 499 29.67 -65.85 -14.91
C ALA A 499 30.93 -65.17 -15.45
N MET A 500 31.86 -65.92 -15.99
CA MET A 500 33.09 -65.41 -16.60
C MET A 500 33.02 -65.27 -18.13
N GLY A 501 31.81 -65.34 -18.69
CA GLY A 501 31.50 -65.05 -20.08
C GLY A 501 31.68 -66.23 -21.03
N GLN A 502 32.22 -67.40 -20.58
CA GLN A 502 32.27 -68.60 -21.40
C GLN A 502 30.88 -69.09 -21.73
N LYS A 503 30.63 -69.52 -22.96
CA LYS A 503 29.38 -70.13 -23.35
C LYS A 503 29.08 -71.32 -22.45
N LYS A 504 27.81 -71.39 -21.98
CA LYS A 504 27.28 -72.51 -21.21
C LYS A 504 26.36 -73.37 -22.06
N LEU A 505 25.42 -72.68 -22.78
CA LEU A 505 24.42 -73.36 -23.57
C LEU A 505 24.10 -72.52 -24.80
N GLU A 506 24.06 -73.18 -25.96
CA GLU A 506 23.64 -72.60 -27.24
C GLU A 506 22.61 -73.49 -27.89
N ARG A 507 21.48 -72.91 -28.30
CA ARG A 507 20.39 -73.65 -28.99
C ARG A 507 19.79 -72.71 -30.04
N TYR A 508 19.36 -73.32 -31.12
CA TYR A 508 18.62 -72.63 -32.16
C TYR A 508 17.22 -73.21 -32.24
N PHE A 509 16.21 -72.33 -32.37
CA PHE A 509 14.83 -72.69 -32.47
C PHE A 509 14.22 -72.15 -33.77
N ASN A 510 13.24 -72.88 -34.32
CA ASN A 510 12.39 -72.45 -35.40
C ASN A 510 10.95 -72.75 -34.97
N HIS A 511 10.11 -71.66 -34.77
CA HIS A 511 8.71 -71.72 -34.35
C HIS A 511 8.43 -72.70 -33.18
N GLY A 512 9.30 -72.76 -32.19
CA GLY A 512 9.17 -73.55 -30.97
C GLY A 512 9.95 -74.91 -30.98
N PHE A 513 10.38 -75.35 -32.11
CA PHE A 513 11.14 -76.58 -32.24
C PHE A 513 12.66 -76.27 -32.29
N LEU A 514 13.47 -77.17 -31.69
CA LEU A 514 14.91 -77.09 -31.83
C LEU A 514 15.29 -77.32 -33.32
N ASN A 515 16.06 -76.39 -33.90
CA ASN A 515 16.42 -76.43 -35.31
C ASN A 515 17.79 -75.78 -35.49
N GLY A 516 18.78 -76.63 -35.55
CA GLY A 516 20.17 -76.27 -35.59
C GLY A 516 21.02 -76.92 -34.47
N PRO A 517 22.21 -76.41 -34.18
CA PRO A 517 23.08 -76.98 -33.15
C PRO A 517 22.49 -76.77 -31.76
N TRP A 518 22.56 -77.77 -30.90
CA TRP A 518 22.38 -77.71 -29.44
C TRP A 518 23.74 -78.03 -28.81
N ILE A 519 24.39 -77.09 -28.18
CA ILE A 519 25.72 -77.19 -27.61
C ILE A 519 25.71 -76.88 -26.15
N LEU A 520 26.25 -77.73 -25.30
CA LEU A 520 26.45 -77.48 -23.87
C LEU A 520 27.99 -77.58 -23.60
N TRP A 521 28.49 -76.54 -22.90
CA TRP A 521 29.86 -76.44 -22.44
C TRP A 521 29.98 -76.52 -20.93
N ASP A 522 31.12 -77.04 -20.44
CA ASP A 522 31.49 -76.89 -19.04
C ASP A 522 32.10 -75.49 -18.74
N GLN A 523 32.47 -75.24 -17.49
CA GLN A 523 33.10 -73.97 -17.10
C GLN A 523 34.51 -73.78 -17.68
N LYS A 524 35.18 -74.85 -18.13
CA LYS A 524 36.49 -74.81 -18.77
C LYS A 524 36.41 -74.61 -20.28
N GLY A 525 35.19 -74.59 -20.84
CA GLY A 525 34.94 -74.42 -22.25
C GLY A 525 34.98 -75.74 -23.07
N HIS A 526 35.02 -76.90 -22.44
CA HIS A 526 34.91 -78.16 -23.12
C HIS A 526 33.44 -78.45 -23.45
N ILE A 527 33.20 -78.99 -24.65
CA ILE A 527 31.85 -79.36 -25.08
C ILE A 527 31.46 -80.64 -24.33
N GLN A 528 30.34 -80.56 -23.60
CA GLN A 528 29.73 -81.64 -22.86
C GLN A 528 28.65 -82.36 -23.70
N VAL A 529 27.91 -81.53 -24.52
CA VAL A 529 26.89 -82.03 -25.43
C VAL A 529 26.96 -81.25 -26.73
N LEU A 530 26.95 -81.95 -27.82
CA LEU A 530 26.81 -81.42 -29.18
C LEU A 530 25.82 -82.30 -29.94
N ARG A 531 24.67 -81.66 -30.32
CA ARG A 531 23.61 -82.31 -31.10
C ARG A 531 23.17 -81.38 -32.22
N PHE A 532 22.77 -81.94 -33.32
CA PHE A 532 22.13 -81.20 -34.41
C PHE A 532 20.69 -81.67 -34.57
N LEU A 533 19.74 -80.73 -34.58
CA LEU A 533 18.34 -81.02 -34.66
C LEU A 533 17.72 -80.29 -35.86
N GLU A 534 16.74 -80.87 -36.47
CA GLU A 534 15.85 -80.27 -37.44
C GLU A 534 14.43 -80.54 -37.03
N ASN A 535 13.64 -79.42 -36.80
CA ASN A 535 12.27 -79.51 -36.32
C ASN A 535 12.11 -80.41 -35.07
N GLY A 536 13.08 -80.42 -34.17
CA GLY A 536 13.05 -81.14 -32.90
C GLY A 536 13.55 -82.60 -33.02
N VAL A 537 13.88 -83.09 -34.22
CA VAL A 537 14.40 -84.43 -34.48
C VAL A 537 15.89 -84.33 -34.57
N GLU A 538 16.64 -85.25 -33.88
CA GLU A 538 18.10 -85.31 -33.90
C GLU A 538 18.56 -85.88 -35.24
N LEU A 539 19.55 -85.19 -35.85
CA LEU A 539 20.12 -85.62 -37.10
C LEU A 539 21.44 -86.40 -36.83
N GLU A 540 21.59 -87.57 -37.41
CA GLU A 540 22.87 -88.28 -37.43
C GLU A 540 23.86 -87.50 -38.34
N ARG A 541 24.83 -86.81 -37.76
CA ARG A 541 25.89 -86.10 -38.48
C ARG A 541 27.25 -86.39 -37.87
N ASP A 542 28.25 -86.49 -38.74
CA ASP A 542 29.63 -86.70 -38.36
C ASP A 542 30.19 -85.44 -37.64
N LEU A 543 30.57 -85.58 -36.36
CA LEU A 543 30.88 -84.50 -35.43
C LEU A 543 32.24 -83.86 -35.62
N HIS A 544 33.08 -84.35 -36.56
CA HIS A 544 34.48 -83.92 -36.69
C HIS A 544 34.70 -82.64 -37.52
N ALA A 545 33.70 -82.02 -38.13
CA ALA A 545 33.83 -80.87 -39.05
C ALA A 545 33.21 -79.56 -38.60
N PHE A 546 32.68 -79.45 -37.39
CA PHE A 546 31.94 -78.21 -36.99
C PHE A 546 32.72 -77.29 -36.04
N VAL A 547 33.16 -76.15 -36.55
CA VAL A 547 33.62 -75.02 -35.75
C VAL A 547 32.51 -73.92 -35.78
N ALA A 548 31.73 -73.78 -34.70
CA ALA A 548 30.75 -72.73 -34.63
C ALA A 548 31.41 -71.34 -34.50
N PRO A 549 31.18 -70.42 -35.43
CA PRO A 549 31.71 -69.06 -35.30
C PRO A 549 31.12 -68.36 -34.07
N PRO A 550 31.90 -67.53 -33.39
CA PRO A 550 31.33 -66.73 -32.27
C PRO A 550 30.29 -65.79 -32.82
N PRO A 551 29.10 -65.71 -32.19
CA PRO A 551 28.08 -64.75 -32.59
C PRO A 551 28.57 -63.29 -32.38
N ARG A 552 28.52 -62.51 -33.44
CA ARG A 552 28.86 -61.08 -33.37
C ARG A 552 27.77 -60.34 -32.58
N ALA A 553 28.19 -59.40 -31.74
CA ALA A 553 27.27 -58.61 -30.93
C ALA A 553 26.21 -57.78 -31.74
N GLU A 554 26.48 -57.66 -33.06
CA GLU A 554 25.63 -56.93 -34.03
C GLU A 554 24.50 -57.78 -34.62
N GLU A 555 24.52 -59.12 -34.45
CA GLU A 555 23.53 -60.01 -35.05
C GLU A 555 22.30 -60.30 -34.20
N VAL A 556 22.15 -59.59 -33.08
CA VAL A 556 20.98 -59.75 -32.22
C VAL A 556 19.87 -58.75 -32.64
N TYR A 557 19.02 -59.21 -33.56
CA TYR A 557 17.79 -58.48 -33.97
C TYR A 557 16.58 -59.00 -33.19
N PHE A 558 15.78 -58.05 -32.69
CA PHE A 558 14.48 -58.33 -32.02
C PHE A 558 13.35 -57.65 -32.73
#